data_97048ca255d724fd93bdd0084c429c4a
#
_entry.id   97048ca255d724fd93bdd0084c429c4a
#
_cell.length_a   1.000
_cell.length_b   1.000
_cell.length_c   1.000
_cell.angle_alpha   90.00
_cell.angle_beta   90.00
_cell.angle_gamma   90.00
#
_symmetry.space_group_name_H-M   'P 1'
#
loop_
_entity.id
_entity.type
_entity.pdbx_description
1 polymer ?
#
loop_
_entity_poly.entity_id
_entity_poly.type
_entity_poly.pdbx_seq_one_letter_code
_entity_poly.pdbx_strand_id
1 'polypeptide(L)'
;WICSDSKASRKIQKNKFDDADDSVVDLAVPASTNPKSIASQLKKYRSHDGLVVVFSTYQSIDAVSEAQQEILSETNGEYGVFDFIICDEAHRTTGVKLSDKDESNFTKIHSDDNVKGRKRLYMTATPRLYGESAKVKASEKDCILCSMDDKALYGEEFYRVNFSYAVQNGLLTDYKVLVLTVGENDVPDNIKRDITDTTTELNFDDTSKLIGVINGLSKMIQGDDHRTWDADPHMMRRAVAFCSSIDKSASRAGIASKYVASVLPQISEKYDKNLDAESLSHTVSITTKHIDGSMNSQERNGILQWLADEPDNDRECRVVTNVRCLSEGVDVPSLDAVLFLSARNSQVDVVQSVGRVMRTFHKGQPDEKKYGYIIIPIVVPSGVSAEEALDNSKTFDVVWEILNALRSHDDRFNAMVNKIALNKQKPNKQSYTPSVTIGRPGLGFQEGEEEARQMENAEIARQLELRFGELQDGMYAKLVEKCGD
;
A
#
# COMPACT_ATOMS: atom_id res chain seq x y z
N TRP A 1 6.23 -18.77 -18.82
CA TRP A 1 5.91 -17.34 -18.67
C TRP A 1 5.51 -16.72 -20.00
N ILE A 2 4.39 -16.04 -20.02
CA ILE A 2 3.88 -15.32 -21.20
C ILE A 2 3.84 -13.83 -20.83
N CYS A 3 4.90 -13.10 -21.17
CA CYS A 3 5.01 -11.66 -20.94
C CYS A 3 6.01 -11.03 -21.92
N SER A 4 5.97 -9.71 -22.04
CA SER A 4 6.86 -8.95 -22.93
C SER A 4 8.29 -8.76 -22.40
N ASP A 5 8.56 -9.10 -21.14
CA ASP A 5 9.89 -8.99 -20.55
C ASP A 5 10.76 -10.21 -20.92
N SER A 6 11.48 -10.10 -22.03
CA SER A 6 12.40 -11.14 -22.50
C SER A 6 13.63 -11.34 -21.58
N LYS A 7 13.86 -10.45 -20.62
CA LYS A 7 14.97 -10.57 -19.65
C LYS A 7 14.59 -11.44 -18.45
N ALA A 8 13.30 -11.68 -18.22
CA ALA A 8 12.80 -12.55 -17.17
C ALA A 8 13.34 -14.00 -17.23
N SER A 9 13.98 -14.39 -18.32
CA SER A 9 14.51 -15.75 -18.54
C SER A 9 16.03 -15.85 -18.60
N ARG A 10 16.79 -14.76 -18.36
CA ARG A 10 18.25 -14.81 -18.37
C ARG A 10 18.80 -15.34 -17.04
N LYS A 11 19.61 -16.40 -17.11
CA LYS A 11 20.37 -16.93 -15.97
C LYS A 11 21.19 -15.82 -15.30
N ILE A 12 20.83 -15.45 -14.08
CA ILE A 12 21.69 -14.68 -13.18
C ILE A 12 22.70 -15.68 -12.63
N GLN A 13 24.01 -15.38 -12.70
CA GLN A 13 25.03 -16.21 -12.08
C GLN A 13 24.77 -16.24 -10.56
N LYS A 14 24.53 -17.43 -10.03
CA LYS A 14 24.31 -17.67 -8.60
C LYS A 14 25.50 -17.18 -7.81
N ASN A 15 25.32 -16.15 -7.01
CA ASN A 15 26.15 -15.93 -5.84
C ASN A 15 25.71 -16.90 -4.74
N LYS A 16 26.67 -17.50 -4.07
CA LYS A 16 26.60 -18.73 -3.25
C LYS A 16 25.83 -18.63 -1.92
N PHE A 17 24.91 -17.70 -1.72
CA PHE A 17 24.26 -17.44 -0.43
C PHE A 17 22.76 -17.07 -0.54
N ASP A 18 21.98 -17.76 -1.35
CA ASP A 18 20.53 -17.59 -1.28
C ASP A 18 19.82 -18.96 -1.31
N ASP A 19 19.48 -19.40 -0.09
CA ASP A 19 18.42 -20.37 0.16
C ASP A 19 17.11 -19.58 0.34
N ALA A 20 16.25 -19.57 -0.67
CA ALA A 20 14.86 -19.13 -0.66
C ALA A 20 14.53 -17.86 -1.45
N ASP A 21 14.85 -17.88 -2.73
CA ASP A 21 14.05 -17.10 -3.68
C ASP A 21 13.78 -17.97 -4.90
N ASP A 22 12.51 -18.29 -5.16
CA ASP A 22 12.04 -18.88 -6.42
C ASP A 22 12.32 -17.86 -7.53
N SER A 23 13.59 -17.80 -7.90
CA SER A 23 14.02 -16.89 -8.94
C SER A 23 13.48 -17.40 -10.27
N VAL A 24 13.18 -16.48 -11.16
CA VAL A 24 12.85 -16.66 -12.59
C VAL A 24 13.77 -17.66 -13.33
N VAL A 25 14.77 -18.19 -12.66
CA VAL A 25 15.76 -19.17 -13.15
C VAL A 25 15.18 -20.59 -13.31
N ASP A 26 14.11 -20.91 -12.62
CA ASP A 26 13.51 -22.26 -12.62
C ASP A 26 12.42 -22.44 -13.69
N LEU A 27 12.27 -21.48 -14.59
CA LEU A 27 11.37 -21.63 -15.73
C LEU A 27 11.89 -22.69 -16.69
N ALA A 28 11.09 -23.73 -16.90
CA ALA A 28 11.39 -24.78 -17.87
C ALA A 28 11.54 -24.24 -19.31
N VAL A 29 10.99 -23.02 -19.56
CA VAL A 29 10.91 -22.41 -20.88
C VAL A 29 11.05 -20.89 -20.79
N PRO A 30 11.81 -20.23 -21.70
CA PRO A 30 11.92 -18.78 -21.75
C PRO A 30 10.56 -18.07 -21.92
N ALA A 31 10.42 -16.89 -21.32
CA ALA A 31 9.24 -16.06 -21.50
C ALA A 31 9.05 -15.66 -22.97
N SER A 32 7.82 -15.73 -23.48
CA SER A 32 7.48 -15.41 -24.86
C SER A 32 6.07 -14.85 -24.97
N THR A 33 5.87 -13.91 -25.91
CA THR A 33 4.54 -13.46 -26.37
C THR A 33 4.22 -13.94 -27.78
N ASN A 34 5.06 -14.80 -28.36
CA ASN A 34 4.80 -15.36 -29.69
C ASN A 34 3.86 -16.57 -29.58
N PRO A 35 2.62 -16.50 -30.12
CA PRO A 35 1.61 -17.56 -29.99
C PRO A 35 2.08 -18.92 -30.50
N LYS A 36 2.79 -18.96 -31.64
CA LYS A 36 3.31 -20.22 -32.22
C LYS A 36 4.37 -20.85 -31.33
N SER A 37 5.23 -20.04 -30.73
CA SER A 37 6.22 -20.54 -29.77
C SER A 37 5.54 -21.11 -28.53
N ILE A 38 4.54 -20.42 -28.01
CA ILE A 38 3.75 -20.88 -26.85
C ILE A 38 3.04 -22.20 -27.19
N ALA A 39 2.34 -22.26 -28.33
CA ALA A 39 1.64 -23.45 -28.76
C ALA A 39 2.60 -24.66 -28.95
N SER A 40 3.74 -24.43 -29.60
CA SER A 40 4.76 -25.49 -29.80
C SER A 40 5.28 -26.02 -28.45
N GLN A 41 5.45 -25.16 -27.48
CA GLN A 41 5.95 -25.57 -26.17
C GLN A 41 4.89 -26.31 -25.37
N LEU A 42 3.64 -25.85 -25.32
CA LEU A 42 2.55 -26.53 -24.64
C LEU A 42 2.31 -27.92 -25.25
N LYS A 43 2.40 -28.06 -26.57
CA LYS A 43 2.28 -29.37 -27.25
C LYS A 43 3.32 -30.41 -26.82
N LYS A 44 4.54 -29.99 -26.41
CA LYS A 44 5.57 -30.91 -25.89
C LYS A 44 5.17 -31.55 -24.56
N TYR A 45 4.31 -30.92 -23.79
CA TYR A 45 3.84 -31.44 -22.51
C TYR A 45 2.51 -32.19 -22.59
N ARG A 46 1.97 -32.45 -23.81
CA ARG A 46 0.69 -33.16 -23.99
C ARG A 46 0.64 -34.55 -23.31
N SER A 47 1.76 -35.23 -23.27
CA SER A 47 1.90 -36.56 -22.64
C SER A 47 2.63 -36.49 -21.30
N HIS A 48 2.80 -35.30 -20.72
CA HIS A 48 3.44 -35.15 -19.42
C HIS A 48 2.50 -35.66 -18.31
N ASP A 49 3.01 -36.57 -17.49
CA ASP A 49 2.27 -37.13 -16.36
C ASP A 49 2.53 -36.29 -15.08
N GLY A 50 2.11 -35.03 -15.10
CA GLY A 50 2.31 -34.12 -14.01
C GLY A 50 1.61 -32.77 -14.23
N LEU A 51 1.77 -31.86 -13.27
CA LEU A 51 1.21 -30.54 -13.36
C LEU A 51 1.99 -29.66 -14.34
N VAL A 52 1.28 -29.07 -15.30
CA VAL A 52 1.82 -28.04 -16.19
C VAL A 52 1.21 -26.69 -15.83
N VAL A 53 2.04 -25.74 -15.42
CA VAL A 53 1.61 -24.41 -15.02
C VAL A 53 2.05 -23.37 -16.04
N VAL A 54 1.11 -22.55 -16.50
CA VAL A 54 1.33 -21.44 -17.43
C VAL A 54 1.09 -20.13 -16.70
N PHE A 55 2.12 -19.30 -16.57
CA PHE A 55 2.01 -17.95 -16.00
C PHE A 55 1.86 -16.93 -17.12
N SER A 56 0.87 -16.06 -17.02
CA SER A 56 0.64 -15.00 -18.00
C SER A 56 0.21 -13.70 -17.32
N THR A 57 0.60 -12.57 -17.91
CA THR A 57 -0.01 -11.28 -17.55
C THR A 57 -1.33 -11.11 -18.30
N TYR A 58 -2.28 -10.35 -17.75
CA TYR A 58 -3.55 -10.02 -18.44
C TYR A 58 -3.32 -9.31 -19.78
N GLN A 59 -2.27 -8.48 -19.89
CA GLN A 59 -1.93 -7.80 -21.13
C GLN A 59 -1.55 -8.76 -22.26
N SER A 60 -1.05 -9.96 -21.92
CA SER A 60 -0.59 -10.97 -22.88
C SER A 60 -1.66 -12.01 -23.21
N ILE A 61 -2.93 -11.77 -22.83
CA ILE A 61 -4.02 -12.74 -22.98
C ILE A 61 -4.27 -13.14 -24.44
N ASP A 62 -4.08 -12.21 -25.39
CA ASP A 62 -4.26 -12.48 -26.82
C ASP A 62 -3.25 -13.55 -27.30
N ALA A 63 -2.00 -13.49 -26.84
CA ALA A 63 -1.01 -14.51 -27.17
C ALA A 63 -1.36 -15.89 -26.61
N VAL A 64 -2.01 -15.95 -25.43
CA VAL A 64 -2.53 -17.18 -24.86
C VAL A 64 -3.71 -17.69 -25.67
N SER A 65 -4.64 -16.83 -26.03
CA SER A 65 -5.82 -17.14 -26.82
C SER A 65 -5.45 -17.74 -28.18
N GLU A 66 -4.58 -17.05 -28.92
CA GLU A 66 -4.13 -17.51 -30.24
C GLU A 66 -3.38 -18.85 -30.15
N ALA A 67 -2.49 -19.02 -29.18
CA ALA A 67 -1.79 -20.28 -28.96
C ALA A 67 -2.75 -21.44 -28.62
N GLN A 68 -3.75 -21.17 -27.79
CA GLN A 68 -4.77 -22.15 -27.43
C GLN A 68 -5.62 -22.52 -28.63
N GLN A 69 -6.05 -21.57 -29.45
CA GLN A 69 -6.83 -21.80 -30.67
C GLN A 69 -6.05 -22.67 -31.68
N GLU A 70 -4.76 -22.41 -31.85
CA GLU A 70 -3.87 -23.25 -32.69
C GLU A 70 -3.86 -24.72 -32.20
N ILE A 71 -3.64 -24.91 -30.89
CA ILE A 71 -3.59 -26.26 -30.30
C ILE A 71 -4.93 -26.98 -30.44
N LEU A 72 -6.03 -26.32 -30.14
CA LEU A 72 -7.39 -26.87 -30.23
C LEU A 72 -7.74 -27.25 -31.66
N SER A 73 -7.36 -26.44 -32.64
CA SER A 73 -7.58 -26.71 -34.06
C SER A 73 -6.79 -27.93 -34.52
N GLU A 74 -5.51 -28.03 -34.17
CA GLU A 74 -4.65 -29.14 -34.57
C GLU A 74 -4.99 -30.47 -33.86
N THR A 75 -5.57 -30.43 -32.68
CA THR A 75 -5.90 -31.59 -31.86
C THR A 75 -7.38 -31.96 -31.89
N ASN A 76 -8.17 -31.34 -32.78
CA ASN A 76 -9.63 -31.48 -32.82
C ASN A 76 -10.31 -31.29 -31.45
N GLY A 77 -9.76 -30.41 -30.60
CA GLY A 77 -10.27 -30.13 -29.29
C GLY A 77 -9.86 -31.07 -28.16
N GLU A 78 -9.06 -32.11 -28.46
CA GLU A 78 -8.64 -33.10 -27.46
C GLU A 78 -7.63 -32.53 -26.42
N TYR A 79 -6.85 -31.52 -26.80
CA TYR A 79 -5.84 -30.89 -25.96
C TYR A 79 -5.86 -29.37 -26.10
N GLY A 80 -5.52 -28.65 -25.02
CA GLY A 80 -5.38 -27.20 -25.02
C GLY A 80 -6.38 -26.46 -24.12
N VAL A 81 -7.43 -27.13 -23.62
CA VAL A 81 -8.33 -26.52 -22.61
C VAL A 81 -7.63 -26.56 -21.26
N PHE A 82 -7.55 -25.42 -20.56
CA PHE A 82 -7.02 -25.38 -19.21
C PHE A 82 -8.00 -26.01 -18.22
N ASP A 83 -7.53 -26.89 -17.34
CA ASP A 83 -8.38 -27.50 -16.31
C ASP A 83 -8.77 -26.47 -15.27
N PHE A 84 -7.84 -25.55 -14.93
CA PHE A 84 -8.04 -24.53 -13.92
C PHE A 84 -7.31 -23.24 -14.29
N ILE A 85 -8.01 -22.12 -14.20
CA ILE A 85 -7.46 -20.79 -14.41
C ILE A 85 -7.56 -20.03 -13.10
N ILE A 86 -6.43 -19.54 -12.59
CA ILE A 86 -6.34 -18.70 -11.41
C ILE A 86 -6.13 -17.27 -11.89
N CYS A 87 -7.08 -16.39 -11.55
CA CYS A 87 -7.04 -14.97 -11.85
C CYS A 87 -6.64 -14.22 -10.58
N ASP A 88 -5.34 -13.96 -10.41
CA ASP A 88 -4.83 -13.17 -9.31
C ASP A 88 -5.06 -11.67 -9.58
N GLU A 89 -5.19 -10.86 -8.53
CA GLU A 89 -5.58 -9.44 -8.62
C GLU A 89 -6.83 -9.22 -9.49
N ALA A 90 -7.85 -10.07 -9.29
CA ALA A 90 -9.03 -10.14 -10.13
C ALA A 90 -9.85 -8.84 -10.20
N HIS A 91 -9.66 -7.89 -9.27
CA HIS A 91 -10.23 -6.55 -9.37
C HIS A 91 -9.83 -5.81 -10.67
N ARG A 92 -8.72 -6.22 -11.30
CA ARG A 92 -8.27 -5.70 -12.61
C ARG A 92 -9.13 -6.19 -13.77
N THR A 93 -9.81 -7.32 -13.62
CA THR A 93 -10.69 -7.88 -14.66
C THR A 93 -12.06 -7.20 -14.70
N THR A 94 -12.30 -6.23 -13.82
CA THR A 94 -13.51 -5.40 -13.79
C THR A 94 -13.42 -4.24 -14.78
N GLY A 95 -14.58 -3.71 -15.21
CA GLY A 95 -14.67 -2.55 -16.10
C GLY A 95 -15.67 -2.75 -17.23
N VAL A 96 -15.65 -1.85 -18.19
CA VAL A 96 -16.58 -1.87 -19.31
C VAL A 96 -16.07 -2.78 -20.42
N LYS A 97 -16.90 -3.74 -20.83
CA LYS A 97 -16.73 -4.55 -22.03
C LYS A 97 -17.56 -3.93 -23.14
N LEU A 98 -16.91 -3.46 -24.21
CA LEU A 98 -17.59 -2.96 -25.40
C LEU A 98 -18.01 -4.13 -26.29
N SER A 99 -19.19 -4.04 -26.91
CA SER A 99 -19.73 -5.08 -27.78
C SER A 99 -18.99 -5.22 -29.11
N ASP A 100 -18.25 -4.19 -29.52
CA ASP A 100 -17.52 -4.14 -30.79
C ASP A 100 -16.08 -3.60 -30.65
N LYS A 101 -15.11 -4.47 -30.87
CA LYS A 101 -13.72 -4.31 -31.29
C LYS A 101 -12.64 -3.79 -30.33
N ASP A 102 -12.94 -3.13 -29.21
CA ASP A 102 -11.90 -2.71 -28.23
C ASP A 102 -12.16 -3.26 -26.84
N GLU A 103 -12.34 -4.58 -26.73
CA GLU A 103 -12.42 -5.25 -25.43
C GLU A 103 -11.08 -5.12 -24.71
N SER A 104 -11.12 -4.62 -23.47
CA SER A 104 -9.94 -4.56 -22.62
C SER A 104 -9.36 -5.96 -22.43
N ASN A 105 -8.05 -6.11 -22.62
CA ASN A 105 -7.37 -7.39 -22.38
C ASN A 105 -7.64 -7.99 -21.00
N PHE A 106 -7.99 -7.15 -20.03
CA PHE A 106 -8.32 -7.58 -18.68
C PHE A 106 -9.67 -8.27 -18.57
N THR A 107 -10.68 -7.90 -19.39
CA THR A 107 -12.02 -8.49 -19.36
C THR A 107 -12.15 -9.73 -20.23
N LYS A 108 -11.22 -9.95 -21.15
CA LYS A 108 -11.22 -11.13 -22.04
C LYS A 108 -11.14 -12.47 -21.31
N ILE A 109 -10.60 -12.49 -20.09
CA ILE A 109 -10.48 -13.71 -19.28
C ILE A 109 -11.82 -14.33 -18.88
N HIS A 110 -12.92 -13.56 -18.94
CA HIS A 110 -14.24 -14.05 -18.58
C HIS A 110 -14.89 -14.92 -19.68
N SER A 111 -14.40 -14.86 -20.92
CA SER A 111 -15.00 -15.56 -22.06
C SER A 111 -14.18 -16.78 -22.50
N ASP A 112 -14.85 -17.91 -22.66
CA ASP A 112 -14.29 -19.11 -23.26
C ASP A 112 -13.98 -18.95 -24.76
N ASP A 113 -14.51 -17.91 -25.42
CA ASP A 113 -14.14 -17.56 -26.79
C ASP A 113 -12.71 -17.04 -26.86
N ASN A 114 -12.24 -16.38 -25.78
CA ASN A 114 -10.88 -15.87 -25.66
C ASN A 114 -9.94 -16.93 -25.06
N VAL A 115 -10.26 -17.43 -23.88
CA VAL A 115 -9.43 -18.45 -23.21
C VAL A 115 -10.33 -19.53 -22.62
N LYS A 116 -10.26 -20.73 -23.15
CA LYS A 116 -11.05 -21.87 -22.68
C LYS A 116 -10.47 -22.47 -21.41
N GLY A 117 -11.32 -22.56 -20.38
CA GLY A 117 -10.99 -23.18 -19.11
C GLY A 117 -12.19 -23.89 -18.50
N ARG A 118 -11.94 -25.04 -17.86
CA ARG A 118 -13.02 -25.80 -17.20
C ARG A 118 -13.54 -25.13 -15.95
N LYS A 119 -12.63 -24.48 -15.19
CA LYS A 119 -12.94 -23.74 -13.97
C LYS A 119 -12.08 -22.50 -13.86
N ARG A 120 -12.63 -21.45 -13.26
CA ARG A 120 -11.91 -20.19 -12.93
C ARG A 120 -12.03 -19.89 -11.46
N LEU A 121 -10.93 -19.43 -10.88
CA LEU A 121 -10.85 -18.89 -9.54
C LEU A 121 -10.41 -17.43 -9.62
N TYR A 122 -11.23 -16.54 -9.11
CA TYR A 122 -10.91 -15.14 -9.02
C TYR A 122 -10.47 -14.80 -7.60
N MET A 123 -9.26 -14.26 -7.45
CA MET A 123 -8.67 -13.90 -6.17
C MET A 123 -8.33 -12.42 -6.16
N THR A 124 -8.69 -11.72 -5.09
CA THR A 124 -8.31 -10.33 -4.88
C THR A 124 -8.41 -9.98 -3.41
N ALA A 125 -7.51 -9.12 -2.94
CA ALA A 125 -7.64 -8.49 -1.63
C ALA A 125 -8.73 -7.42 -1.60
N THR A 126 -9.08 -6.84 -2.76
CA THR A 126 -9.94 -5.65 -2.88
C THR A 126 -11.00 -5.84 -3.95
N PRO A 127 -12.14 -6.50 -3.62
CA PRO A 127 -13.24 -6.65 -4.57
C PRO A 127 -13.72 -5.29 -5.10
N ARG A 128 -13.84 -5.16 -6.42
CA ARG A 128 -14.30 -3.95 -7.06
C ARG A 128 -15.76 -4.09 -7.49
N LEU A 129 -16.61 -3.27 -6.88
CA LEU A 129 -18.05 -3.25 -7.11
C LEU A 129 -18.45 -1.93 -7.73
N TYR A 130 -19.38 -1.98 -8.69
CA TYR A 130 -19.93 -0.79 -9.31
C TYR A 130 -21.39 -0.60 -8.87
N GLY A 131 -21.73 0.63 -8.48
CA GLY A 131 -23.10 0.96 -8.07
C GLY A 131 -24.11 0.88 -9.21
N GLU A 132 -25.38 0.75 -8.87
CA GLU A 132 -26.50 0.60 -9.82
C GLU A 132 -26.53 1.70 -10.90
N SER A 133 -26.22 2.96 -10.55
CA SER A 133 -26.15 4.06 -11.52
C SER A 133 -25.11 3.85 -12.63
N ALA A 134 -24.00 3.19 -12.31
CA ALA A 134 -22.97 2.86 -13.30
C ALA A 134 -23.41 1.69 -14.19
N LYS A 135 -24.09 0.70 -13.61
CA LYS A 135 -24.65 -0.45 -14.34
C LYS A 135 -25.74 -0.01 -15.33
N VAL A 136 -26.65 0.87 -14.89
CA VAL A 136 -27.70 1.45 -15.76
C VAL A 136 -27.08 2.23 -16.93
N LYS A 137 -26.08 3.10 -16.66
CA LYS A 137 -25.40 3.86 -17.72
C LYS A 137 -24.67 2.97 -18.72
N ALA A 138 -24.12 1.85 -18.27
CA ALA A 138 -23.48 0.88 -19.15
C ALA A 138 -24.52 0.19 -20.04
N SER A 139 -25.64 -0.23 -19.47
CA SER A 139 -26.76 -0.85 -20.20
C SER A 139 -27.36 0.10 -21.24
N GLU A 140 -27.52 1.39 -20.92
CA GLU A 140 -28.01 2.42 -21.87
C GLU A 140 -27.09 2.62 -23.08
N LYS A 141 -25.80 2.22 -22.94
CA LYS A 141 -24.79 2.32 -24.00
C LYS A 141 -24.46 0.98 -24.66
N ASP A 142 -25.30 -0.03 -24.48
CA ASP A 142 -25.08 -1.41 -24.95
C ASP A 142 -23.71 -1.96 -24.55
N CYS A 143 -23.21 -1.58 -23.36
CA CYS A 143 -21.94 -2.04 -22.81
C CYS A 143 -22.19 -3.00 -21.65
N ILE A 144 -21.36 -4.04 -21.53
CA ILE A 144 -21.37 -4.92 -20.37
C ILE A 144 -20.40 -4.34 -19.34
N LEU A 145 -20.89 -4.10 -18.11
CA LEU A 145 -20.06 -3.68 -17.00
C LEU A 145 -19.70 -4.90 -16.13
N CYS A 146 -18.43 -5.34 -16.22
CA CYS A 146 -17.91 -6.42 -15.38
C CYS A 146 -17.71 -5.91 -13.95
N SER A 147 -18.56 -6.32 -13.02
CA SER A 147 -18.52 -5.99 -11.60
C SER A 147 -18.43 -7.27 -10.78
N MET A 148 -17.62 -7.28 -9.70
CA MET A 148 -17.34 -8.51 -8.96
C MET A 148 -18.53 -9.04 -8.12
N ASP A 149 -19.63 -8.30 -8.07
CA ASP A 149 -20.92 -8.77 -7.55
C ASP A 149 -21.78 -9.52 -8.60
N ASP A 150 -21.34 -9.54 -9.86
CA ASP A 150 -21.98 -10.35 -10.90
C ASP A 150 -21.57 -11.82 -10.77
N LYS A 151 -22.49 -12.61 -10.18
CA LYS A 151 -22.26 -14.04 -9.95
C LYS A 151 -22.19 -14.87 -11.22
N ALA A 152 -22.73 -14.37 -12.34
CA ALA A 152 -22.63 -15.06 -13.62
C ALA A 152 -21.21 -14.99 -14.20
N LEU A 153 -20.49 -13.91 -13.93
CA LEU A 153 -19.10 -13.73 -14.36
C LEU A 153 -18.08 -14.27 -13.37
N TYR A 154 -18.24 -13.98 -12.08
CA TYR A 154 -17.24 -14.26 -11.05
C TYR A 154 -17.57 -15.48 -10.18
N GLY A 155 -18.80 -15.98 -10.23
CA GLY A 155 -19.27 -17.05 -9.35
C GLY A 155 -19.63 -16.55 -7.94
N GLU A 156 -19.85 -17.51 -7.04
CA GLU A 156 -20.11 -17.20 -5.62
C GLU A 156 -18.79 -16.92 -4.88
N GLU A 157 -18.83 -15.96 -3.97
CA GLU A 157 -17.76 -15.79 -3.00
C GLU A 157 -17.77 -16.97 -2.02
N PHE A 158 -16.72 -17.79 -2.00
CA PHE A 158 -16.67 -18.96 -1.15
C PHE A 158 -15.66 -18.85 -0.01
N TYR A 159 -14.79 -17.83 -0.01
CA TYR A 159 -13.85 -17.59 1.06
C TYR A 159 -13.43 -16.13 1.16
N ARG A 160 -13.40 -15.59 2.37
CA ARG A 160 -12.94 -14.22 2.67
C ARG A 160 -12.07 -14.23 3.91
N VAL A 161 -10.92 -13.55 3.83
CA VAL A 161 -10.02 -13.27 4.95
C VAL A 161 -9.89 -11.76 5.09
N ASN A 162 -10.20 -11.23 6.26
CA ASN A 162 -9.94 -9.84 6.60
C ASN A 162 -8.67 -9.71 7.45
N PHE A 163 -8.19 -8.48 7.67
CA PHE A 163 -6.99 -8.22 8.47
C PHE A 163 -7.15 -8.73 9.90
N SER A 164 -8.32 -8.53 10.50
CA SER A 164 -8.61 -8.96 11.85
C SER A 164 -8.42 -10.48 12.02
N TYR A 165 -8.99 -11.28 11.13
CA TYR A 165 -8.81 -12.73 11.13
C TYR A 165 -7.33 -13.13 10.91
N ALA A 166 -6.66 -12.49 9.95
CA ALA A 166 -5.27 -12.80 9.65
C ALA A 166 -4.33 -12.50 10.83
N VAL A 167 -4.53 -11.38 11.51
CA VAL A 167 -3.76 -11.02 12.71
C VAL A 167 -4.05 -11.98 13.88
N GLN A 168 -5.33 -12.27 14.17
CA GLN A 168 -5.71 -13.17 15.24
C GLN A 168 -5.15 -14.58 15.07
N ASN A 169 -5.02 -15.05 13.84
CA ASN A 169 -4.44 -16.35 13.51
C ASN A 169 -2.92 -16.31 13.27
N GLY A 170 -2.29 -15.15 13.49
CA GLY A 170 -0.84 -14.99 13.33
C GLY A 170 -0.35 -15.21 11.90
N LEU A 171 -1.20 -14.98 10.91
CA LEU A 171 -0.83 -14.95 9.50
C LEU A 171 -0.20 -13.61 9.10
N LEU A 172 -0.59 -12.55 9.79
CA LEU A 172 -0.06 -11.21 9.65
C LEU A 172 0.33 -10.66 11.02
N THR A 173 1.30 -9.74 11.03
CA THR A 173 1.63 -8.88 12.17
C THR A 173 0.57 -7.80 12.31
N ASP A 174 0.26 -7.37 13.53
CA ASP A 174 -0.67 -6.24 13.73
C ASP A 174 -0.04 -4.92 13.28
N TYR A 175 -0.84 -3.85 13.21
CA TYR A 175 -0.37 -2.56 12.73
C TYR A 175 -0.81 -1.39 13.60
N LYS A 176 -0.08 -0.28 13.49
CA LYS A 176 -0.37 0.99 14.13
C LYS A 176 -0.40 2.11 13.09
N VAL A 177 -1.34 3.02 13.24
CA VAL A 177 -1.45 4.23 12.41
C VAL A 177 -0.95 5.42 13.22
N LEU A 178 0.07 6.10 12.70
CA LEU A 178 0.66 7.29 13.29
C LEU A 178 0.32 8.50 12.44
N VAL A 179 -0.58 9.33 12.91
CA VAL A 179 -0.90 10.63 12.30
C VAL A 179 -0.07 11.69 13.00
N LEU A 180 0.90 12.25 12.30
CA LEU A 180 1.84 13.23 12.86
C LEU A 180 1.49 14.62 12.39
N THR A 181 1.01 15.44 13.31
CA THR A 181 0.71 16.85 13.09
C THR A 181 1.96 17.70 13.29
N VAL A 182 2.43 18.35 12.23
CA VAL A 182 3.64 19.19 12.25
C VAL A 182 3.26 20.64 12.03
N GLY A 183 3.51 21.48 13.02
CA GLY A 183 3.29 22.92 12.95
C GLY A 183 4.58 23.69 12.67
N GLU A 184 4.47 25.01 12.54
CA GLU A 184 5.62 25.89 12.31
C GLU A 184 6.65 25.81 13.45
N ASN A 185 6.17 25.66 14.70
CA ASN A 185 7.02 25.55 15.87
C ASN A 185 7.80 24.23 15.96
N ASP A 186 7.37 23.22 15.19
CA ASP A 186 8.00 21.91 15.16
C ASP A 186 9.19 21.85 14.19
N VAL A 187 9.44 22.92 13.44
CA VAL A 187 10.55 23.03 12.50
C VAL A 187 11.71 23.78 13.18
N PRO A 188 12.90 23.18 13.31
CA PRO A 188 14.07 23.85 13.89
C PRO A 188 14.50 25.12 13.13
N ASP A 189 15.02 26.11 13.85
CA ASP A 189 15.37 27.43 13.27
C ASP A 189 16.45 27.38 12.19
N ASN A 190 17.39 26.43 12.26
CA ASN A 190 18.39 26.26 11.20
C ASN A 190 17.73 25.76 9.91
N ILE A 191 16.71 24.89 10.01
CA ILE A 191 15.95 24.41 8.85
C ILE A 191 15.02 25.49 8.34
N LYS A 192 14.38 26.28 9.21
CA LYS A 192 13.56 27.45 8.80
C LYS A 192 14.37 28.45 7.97
N ARG A 193 15.63 28.71 8.37
CA ARG A 193 16.53 29.59 7.61
C ARG A 193 16.80 29.07 6.21
N ASP A 194 17.02 27.78 6.05
CA ASP A 194 17.23 27.17 4.73
C ASP A 194 15.97 27.24 3.85
N ILE A 195 14.77 27.12 4.45
CA ILE A 195 13.49 27.25 3.72
C ILE A 195 13.33 28.69 3.18
N THR A 196 13.79 29.70 3.92
CA THR A 196 13.71 31.10 3.50
C THR A 196 14.79 31.50 2.48
N ASP A 197 15.82 30.68 2.30
CA ASP A 197 16.84 30.89 1.27
C ASP A 197 16.30 30.49 -0.11
N THR A 198 16.12 31.49 -0.97
CA THR A 198 15.58 31.31 -2.34
C THR A 198 16.49 30.47 -3.25
N THR A 199 17.71 30.15 -2.83
CA THR A 199 18.63 29.27 -3.55
C THR A 199 18.34 27.79 -3.29
N THR A 200 17.53 27.46 -2.28
CA THR A 200 17.15 26.09 -1.96
C THR A 200 15.78 25.73 -2.58
N GLU A 201 15.59 24.45 -2.90
CA GLU A 201 14.30 23.94 -3.35
C GLU A 201 13.33 23.59 -2.20
N LEU A 202 13.71 23.90 -0.95
CA LEU A 202 12.93 23.61 0.24
C LEU A 202 11.71 24.52 0.32
N ASN A 203 10.57 23.95 0.66
CA ASN A 203 9.37 24.69 1.06
C ASN A 203 8.89 24.18 2.42
N PHE A 204 8.09 25.02 3.09
CA PHE A 204 7.65 24.73 4.46
C PHE A 204 6.84 23.44 4.57
N ASP A 205 5.85 23.24 3.71
CA ASP A 205 4.94 22.10 3.78
C ASP A 205 5.67 20.76 3.59
N ASP A 206 6.51 20.67 2.56
CA ASP A 206 7.25 19.46 2.29
C ASP A 206 8.27 19.17 3.41
N THR A 207 9.00 20.19 3.87
CA THR A 207 9.99 20.06 4.94
C THR A 207 9.33 19.62 6.26
N SER A 208 8.20 20.22 6.62
CA SER A 208 7.44 19.84 7.82
C SER A 208 7.00 18.39 7.77
N LYS A 209 6.48 17.92 6.62
CA LYS A 209 6.15 16.50 6.45
C LYS A 209 7.36 15.59 6.64
N LEU A 210 8.53 15.98 6.13
CA LEU A 210 9.75 15.18 6.28
C LEU A 210 10.26 15.15 7.72
N ILE A 211 10.10 16.22 8.49
CA ILE A 211 10.34 16.22 9.95
C ILE A 211 9.38 15.26 10.66
N GLY A 212 8.11 15.28 10.31
CA GLY A 212 7.15 14.28 10.79
C GLY A 212 7.59 12.85 10.48
N VAL A 213 8.10 12.58 9.27
CA VAL A 213 8.64 11.27 8.91
C VAL A 213 9.80 10.86 9.81
N ILE A 214 10.78 11.75 10.06
CA ILE A 214 11.94 11.46 10.92
C ILE A 214 11.48 11.08 12.32
N ASN A 215 10.58 11.86 12.92
CA ASN A 215 10.04 11.58 14.25
C ASN A 215 9.20 10.29 14.28
N GLY A 216 8.39 10.04 13.27
CA GLY A 216 7.61 8.81 13.18
C GLY A 216 8.46 7.56 13.08
N LEU A 217 9.49 7.56 12.23
CA LEU A 217 10.43 6.45 12.09
C LEU A 217 11.28 6.24 13.34
N SER A 218 11.56 7.31 14.07
CA SER A 218 12.27 7.28 15.37
C SER A 218 11.35 6.87 16.53
N LYS A 219 10.03 6.79 16.31
CA LYS A 219 9.01 6.60 17.36
C LYS A 219 9.01 7.69 18.44
N MET A 220 9.45 8.89 18.10
CA MET A 220 9.54 10.04 19.00
C MET A 220 8.32 10.94 18.77
N ILE A 221 7.24 10.64 19.49
CA ILE A 221 5.95 11.31 19.34
C ILE A 221 5.53 11.84 20.72
N GLN A 222 5.22 13.14 20.79
CA GLN A 222 4.64 13.74 22.01
C GLN A 222 3.17 13.35 22.15
N GLY A 223 2.75 13.12 23.38
CA GLY A 223 1.35 12.89 23.72
C GLY A 223 0.93 11.41 23.68
N ASP A 224 1.81 10.51 23.32
CA ASP A 224 1.52 9.07 23.44
C ASP A 224 1.89 8.56 24.84
N ASP A 225 1.02 7.70 25.39
CA ASP A 225 1.34 6.93 26.59
C ASP A 225 2.52 6.00 26.25
N HIS A 226 3.68 6.17 26.87
CA HIS A 226 4.90 5.38 26.65
C HIS A 226 4.65 3.86 26.59
N ARG A 227 3.57 3.37 27.16
CA ARG A 227 3.15 1.97 27.09
C ARG A 227 2.95 1.43 25.68
N THR A 228 2.67 2.31 24.70
CA THR A 228 2.49 1.90 23.30
C THR A 228 3.80 1.45 22.67
N TRP A 229 4.93 1.99 23.14
CA TRP A 229 6.29 1.70 22.63
C TRP A 229 7.02 0.66 23.45
N ASP A 230 6.61 0.42 24.71
CA ASP A 230 7.24 -0.60 25.59
C ASP A 230 7.22 -1.99 24.97
N ALA A 231 6.20 -2.28 24.14
CA ALA A 231 6.09 -3.56 23.45
C ALA A 231 6.99 -3.66 22.20
N ASP A 232 7.48 -2.53 21.67
CA ASP A 232 8.32 -2.46 20.48
C ASP A 232 9.24 -1.22 20.54
N PRO A 233 10.31 -1.28 21.35
CA PRO A 233 11.18 -0.12 21.63
C PRO A 233 12.16 0.20 20.50
N HIS A 234 12.30 -0.67 19.51
CA HIS A 234 13.28 -0.49 18.44
C HIS A 234 12.84 0.56 17.42
N MET A 235 13.78 1.40 16.99
CA MET A 235 13.58 2.33 15.86
C MET A 235 13.25 1.55 14.59
N MET A 236 12.53 2.18 13.68
CA MET A 236 12.19 1.57 12.38
C MET A 236 13.41 1.63 11.46
N ARG A 237 13.69 0.53 10.79
CA ARG A 237 14.90 0.38 9.98
C ARG A 237 14.63 0.37 8.48
N ARG A 238 13.40 0.05 8.07
CA ARG A 238 13.01 -0.09 6.66
C ARG A 238 11.64 0.51 6.40
N ALA A 239 11.57 1.44 5.46
CA ALA A 239 10.31 2.08 5.11
C ALA A 239 10.14 2.28 3.60
N VAL A 240 8.88 2.36 3.18
CA VAL A 240 8.49 2.73 1.81
C VAL A 240 7.65 3.99 1.85
N ALA A 241 8.07 5.02 1.12
CA ALA A 241 7.36 6.30 1.03
C ALA A 241 6.58 6.42 -0.29
N PHE A 242 5.31 6.75 -0.16
CA PHE A 242 4.41 6.98 -1.27
C PHE A 242 4.20 8.47 -1.52
N CYS A 243 4.58 8.93 -2.72
CA CYS A 243 4.55 10.34 -3.15
C CYS A 243 3.51 10.57 -4.25
N SER A 244 3.21 11.83 -4.56
CA SER A 244 2.21 12.22 -5.57
C SER A 244 2.71 12.09 -7.01
N SER A 245 3.99 12.37 -7.24
CA SER A 245 4.63 12.40 -8.57
C SER A 245 6.06 11.87 -8.51
N ILE A 246 6.62 11.52 -9.66
CA ILE A 246 8.03 11.11 -9.77
C ILE A 246 8.92 12.35 -9.65
N ASP A 247 8.71 13.32 -10.51
CA ASP A 247 9.47 14.56 -10.59
C ASP A 247 8.62 15.74 -10.09
N LYS A 248 9.29 16.79 -9.56
CA LYS A 248 8.64 18.02 -9.12
C LYS A 248 8.09 18.75 -10.35
N SER A 249 6.84 19.17 -10.27
CA SER A 249 6.17 19.91 -11.34
C SER A 249 5.37 21.06 -10.75
N ALA A 250 5.51 22.25 -11.31
CA ALA A 250 4.75 23.44 -10.89
C ALA A 250 3.24 23.29 -11.05
N SER A 251 2.78 22.36 -11.90
CA SER A 251 1.35 22.12 -12.16
C SER A 251 0.72 21.03 -11.29
N ARG A 252 1.49 20.31 -10.47
CA ARG A 252 0.98 19.25 -9.59
C ARG A 252 1.22 19.56 -8.14
N ALA A 253 0.15 19.60 -7.37
CA ALA A 253 0.21 19.67 -5.93
C ALA A 253 0.76 18.35 -5.34
N GLY A 254 1.51 18.45 -4.25
CA GLY A 254 2.03 17.33 -3.49
C GLY A 254 3.53 17.09 -3.70
N ILE A 255 4.07 16.20 -2.89
CA ILE A 255 5.51 15.97 -2.77
C ILE A 255 6.01 14.94 -3.80
N ALA A 256 7.10 15.23 -4.48
CA ALA A 256 7.67 14.39 -5.54
C ALA A 256 8.66 13.35 -4.96
N SER A 257 8.65 12.15 -5.53
CA SER A 257 9.42 11.00 -5.05
C SER A 257 10.94 11.20 -5.15
N LYS A 258 11.45 11.70 -6.28
CA LYS A 258 12.88 12.00 -6.46
C LYS A 258 13.34 13.15 -5.55
N TYR A 259 12.46 14.11 -5.32
CA TYR A 259 12.73 15.20 -4.39
C TYR A 259 12.87 14.67 -2.96
N VAL A 260 11.93 13.85 -2.48
CA VAL A 260 12.02 13.21 -1.16
C VAL A 260 13.30 12.38 -1.04
N ALA A 261 13.62 11.59 -2.05
CA ALA A 261 14.85 10.78 -2.04
C ALA A 261 16.14 11.64 -1.93
N SER A 262 16.15 12.82 -2.51
CA SER A 262 17.29 13.73 -2.43
C SER A 262 17.36 14.52 -1.12
N VAL A 263 16.21 15.00 -0.63
CA VAL A 263 16.13 16.01 0.43
C VAL A 263 15.99 15.40 1.83
N LEU A 264 15.30 14.27 1.97
CA LEU A 264 15.04 13.65 3.28
C LEU A 264 16.33 13.31 4.06
N PRO A 265 17.39 12.74 3.45
CA PRO A 265 18.66 12.52 4.18
C PRO A 265 19.30 13.83 4.65
N GLN A 266 19.24 14.88 3.84
CA GLN A 266 19.82 16.19 4.16
C GLN A 266 19.07 16.85 5.35
N ILE A 267 17.73 16.74 5.35
CA ILE A 267 16.92 17.25 6.48
C ILE A 267 17.21 16.42 7.73
N SER A 268 17.33 15.10 7.62
CA SER A 268 17.68 14.23 8.74
C SER A 268 19.03 14.63 9.37
N GLU A 269 20.07 14.84 8.56
CA GLU A 269 21.37 15.28 9.04
C GLU A 269 21.32 16.67 9.72
N LYS A 270 20.54 17.60 9.15
CA LYS A 270 20.34 18.94 9.74
C LYS A 270 19.54 18.88 11.04
N TYR A 271 18.56 18.01 11.09
CA TYR A 271 17.74 17.78 12.27
C TYR A 271 18.58 17.22 13.41
N ASP A 272 19.43 16.23 13.15
CA ASP A 272 20.37 15.64 14.11
C ASP A 272 21.26 16.69 14.79
N LYS A 273 21.66 17.75 14.08
CA LYS A 273 22.50 18.85 14.65
C LYS A 273 21.81 19.71 15.73
N ASN A 274 20.49 19.58 15.86
CA ASN A 274 19.73 20.29 16.90
C ASN A 274 19.45 19.45 18.13
N LEU A 275 19.85 18.18 18.12
CA LEU A 275 19.56 17.23 19.16
C LEU A 275 20.74 17.12 20.14
N ASP A 276 20.44 16.90 21.41
CA ASP A 276 21.44 16.46 22.39
C ASP A 276 21.84 14.99 22.16
N ALA A 277 22.83 14.52 22.88
CA ALA A 277 23.38 13.17 22.67
C ALA A 277 22.37 12.07 23.00
N GLU A 278 21.46 12.29 23.94
CA GLU A 278 20.42 11.35 24.32
C GLU A 278 19.35 11.26 23.23
N SER A 279 18.77 12.37 22.82
CA SER A 279 17.80 12.45 21.74
C SER A 279 18.37 11.92 20.43
N LEU A 280 19.64 12.22 20.14
CA LEU A 280 20.33 11.71 18.95
C LEU A 280 20.43 10.19 18.94
N SER A 281 20.63 9.56 20.09
CA SER A 281 20.72 8.09 20.20
C SER A 281 19.39 7.39 19.88
N HIS A 282 18.27 8.09 20.00
CA HIS A 282 16.92 7.62 19.71
C HIS A 282 16.38 8.09 18.37
N THR A 283 17.18 8.76 17.55
CA THR A 283 16.76 9.28 16.25
C THR A 283 17.37 8.47 15.11
N VAL A 284 16.55 8.13 14.12
CA VAL A 284 17.01 7.43 12.92
C VAL A 284 17.87 8.32 12.03
N SER A 285 18.94 7.75 11.47
CA SER A 285 19.71 8.34 10.36
C SER A 285 19.16 7.79 9.04
N ILE A 286 18.67 8.64 8.15
CA ILE A 286 17.91 8.19 6.99
C ILE A 286 18.78 8.13 5.74
N THR A 287 18.76 6.98 5.08
CA THR A 287 19.28 6.76 3.74
C THR A 287 18.13 6.47 2.77
N THR A 288 18.22 6.96 1.54
CA THR A 288 17.10 6.89 0.59
C THR A 288 17.51 6.36 -0.76
N LYS A 289 16.61 5.65 -1.42
CA LYS A 289 16.64 5.37 -2.86
C LYS A 289 15.26 5.63 -3.47
N HIS A 290 15.25 6.02 -4.74
CA HIS A 290 14.04 6.20 -5.52
C HIS A 290 13.81 4.99 -6.42
N ILE A 291 12.53 4.63 -6.66
CA ILE A 291 12.12 3.60 -7.61
C ILE A 291 10.92 4.08 -8.43
N ASP A 292 10.96 3.84 -9.74
CA ASP A 292 9.85 4.13 -10.65
C ASP A 292 9.68 3.09 -11.77
N GLY A 293 8.61 3.23 -12.56
CA GLY A 293 8.26 2.30 -13.63
C GLY A 293 9.16 2.35 -14.85
N SER A 294 10.05 3.35 -14.99
CA SER A 294 11.00 3.45 -16.11
C SER A 294 12.23 2.56 -15.90
N MET A 295 12.49 2.16 -14.64
CA MET A 295 13.61 1.28 -14.29
C MET A 295 13.37 -0.15 -14.79
N ASN A 296 14.42 -0.81 -15.23
CA ASN A 296 14.36 -2.22 -15.60
C ASN A 296 14.24 -3.13 -14.34
N SER A 297 13.89 -4.40 -14.54
CA SER A 297 13.68 -5.36 -13.44
C SER A 297 14.92 -5.53 -12.57
N GLN A 298 16.13 -5.53 -13.15
CA GLN A 298 17.37 -5.71 -12.42
C GLN A 298 17.67 -4.51 -11.50
N GLU A 299 17.46 -3.28 -11.99
CA GLU A 299 17.63 -2.06 -11.18
C GLU A 299 16.64 -2.06 -10.01
N ARG A 300 15.36 -2.37 -10.28
CA ARG A 300 14.34 -2.45 -9.23
C ARG A 300 14.68 -3.50 -8.18
N ASN A 301 15.05 -4.71 -8.60
CA ASN A 301 15.44 -5.78 -7.69
C ASN A 301 16.66 -5.40 -6.84
N GLY A 302 17.66 -4.71 -7.43
CA GLY A 302 18.80 -4.22 -6.68
C GLY A 302 18.45 -3.20 -5.59
N ILE A 303 17.43 -2.35 -5.83
CA ILE A 303 16.93 -1.40 -4.81
C ILE A 303 16.14 -2.14 -3.72
N LEU A 304 15.31 -3.11 -4.10
CA LEU A 304 14.53 -3.90 -3.15
C LEU A 304 15.43 -4.79 -2.27
N GLN A 305 16.46 -5.39 -2.86
CA GLN A 305 17.46 -6.14 -2.11
C GLN A 305 18.19 -5.23 -1.11
N TRP A 306 18.64 -4.04 -1.54
CA TRP A 306 19.21 -3.06 -0.62
C TRP A 306 18.27 -2.69 0.52
N LEU A 307 16.96 -2.56 0.27
CA LEU A 307 15.98 -2.30 1.32
C LEU A 307 15.85 -3.49 2.28
N ALA A 308 15.91 -4.72 1.77
CA ALA A 308 15.80 -5.96 2.55
C ALA A 308 17.05 -6.27 3.36
N ASP A 309 18.25 -5.93 2.86
CA ASP A 309 19.52 -6.16 3.52
C ASP A 309 19.60 -5.47 4.89
N GLU A 310 20.43 -6.01 5.81
CA GLU A 310 20.64 -5.36 7.09
C GLU A 310 21.26 -3.97 6.93
N PRO A 311 20.68 -2.93 7.58
CA PRO A 311 21.27 -1.59 7.61
C PRO A 311 22.66 -1.58 8.25
N ASP A 312 23.52 -0.66 7.81
CA ASP A 312 24.95 -0.62 8.17
C ASP A 312 25.21 -0.29 9.65
N ASN A 313 24.27 0.34 10.33
CA ASN A 313 24.35 0.67 11.75
C ASN A 313 22.97 0.71 12.41
N ASP A 314 22.93 0.76 13.74
CA ASP A 314 21.69 0.67 14.52
C ASP A 314 20.74 1.85 14.34
N ARG A 315 21.23 3.01 13.93
CA ARG A 315 20.43 4.20 13.66
C ARG A 315 19.97 4.29 12.19
N GLU A 316 20.54 3.51 11.27
CA GLU A 316 20.19 3.61 9.86
C GLU A 316 18.76 3.14 9.63
N CYS A 317 17.97 4.00 8.97
CA CYS A 317 16.68 3.68 8.40
C CYS A 317 16.74 3.84 6.88
N ARG A 318 16.52 2.77 6.15
CA ARG A 318 16.48 2.75 4.68
C ARG A 318 15.08 3.06 4.19
N VAL A 319 14.95 4.08 3.37
CA VAL A 319 13.66 4.52 2.83
C VAL A 319 13.67 4.46 1.31
N VAL A 320 12.74 3.70 0.73
CA VAL A 320 12.52 3.69 -0.72
C VAL A 320 11.33 4.57 -1.06
N THR A 321 11.55 5.59 -1.89
CA THR A 321 10.50 6.50 -2.34
C THR A 321 9.94 6.06 -3.68
N ASN A 322 8.62 6.15 -3.84
CA ASN A 322 7.95 5.79 -5.08
C ASN A 322 6.61 6.52 -5.26
N VAL A 323 5.97 6.34 -6.41
CA VAL A 323 4.60 6.83 -6.65
C VAL A 323 3.62 5.67 -6.64
N ARG A 324 3.80 4.67 -7.49
CA ARG A 324 2.90 3.51 -7.64
C ARG A 324 3.61 2.18 -7.81
N CYS A 325 4.93 2.19 -8.09
CA CYS A 325 5.67 0.98 -8.43
C CYS A 325 5.68 -0.08 -7.34
N LEU A 326 5.55 0.34 -6.10
CA LEU A 326 5.60 -0.54 -4.94
C LEU A 326 4.23 -0.89 -4.37
N SER A 327 3.14 -0.52 -5.05
CA SER A 327 1.79 -0.98 -4.69
C SER A 327 1.62 -2.48 -4.96
N GLU A 328 2.37 -3.03 -5.93
CA GLU A 328 2.31 -4.44 -6.33
C GLU A 328 3.73 -5.03 -6.47
N GLY A 329 3.87 -6.32 -6.24
CA GLY A 329 5.09 -7.07 -6.56
C GLY A 329 6.32 -6.85 -5.66
N VAL A 330 6.19 -6.21 -4.49
CA VAL A 330 7.29 -6.05 -3.52
C VAL A 330 7.17 -7.06 -2.40
N ASP A 331 8.16 -7.89 -2.21
CA ASP A 331 8.27 -8.82 -1.10
C ASP A 331 9.45 -8.43 -0.20
N VAL A 332 9.19 -7.63 0.82
CA VAL A 332 10.16 -7.28 1.87
C VAL A 332 9.47 -7.51 3.22
N PRO A 333 9.50 -8.74 3.78
CA PRO A 333 8.84 -9.06 5.05
C PRO A 333 9.36 -8.23 6.23
N SER A 334 10.64 -7.83 6.19
CA SER A 334 11.28 -6.99 7.19
C SER A 334 10.87 -5.50 7.13
N LEU A 335 9.93 -5.11 6.26
CA LEU A 335 9.46 -3.73 6.14
C LEU A 335 8.74 -3.28 7.41
N ASP A 336 9.24 -2.23 8.08
CA ASP A 336 8.67 -1.71 9.34
C ASP A 336 7.54 -0.72 9.09
N ALA A 337 7.71 0.18 8.10
CA ALA A 337 6.75 1.26 7.89
C ALA A 337 6.39 1.51 6.43
N VAL A 338 5.18 2.03 6.24
CA VAL A 338 4.75 2.73 5.03
C VAL A 338 4.43 4.18 5.37
N LEU A 339 4.95 5.10 4.53
CA LEU A 339 4.82 6.53 4.69
C LEU A 339 3.90 7.07 3.60
N PHE A 340 2.77 7.64 3.96
CA PHE A 340 1.85 8.28 3.02
C PHE A 340 2.07 9.80 3.02
N LEU A 341 2.87 10.29 2.08
CA LEU A 341 3.20 11.71 1.96
C LEU A 341 2.20 12.51 1.11
N SER A 342 1.31 11.80 0.43
CA SER A 342 0.28 12.39 -0.43
C SER A 342 -0.97 11.51 -0.45
N ALA A 343 -2.11 12.12 -0.73
CA ALA A 343 -3.39 11.44 -0.89
C ALA A 343 -3.34 10.35 -1.96
N ARG A 344 -4.06 9.26 -1.74
CA ARG A 344 -4.16 8.12 -2.63
C ARG A 344 -5.58 8.01 -3.17
N ASN A 345 -5.74 8.11 -4.47
CA ASN A 345 -7.05 8.00 -5.12
C ASN A 345 -7.58 6.56 -5.19
N SER A 346 -6.82 5.58 -4.69
CA SER A 346 -7.16 4.16 -4.77
C SER A 346 -7.08 3.49 -3.40
N GLN A 347 -8.22 3.05 -2.88
CA GLN A 347 -8.29 2.23 -1.67
C GLN A 347 -7.50 0.93 -1.83
N VAL A 348 -7.48 0.37 -3.04
CA VAL A 348 -6.69 -0.82 -3.39
C VAL A 348 -5.21 -0.62 -3.08
N ASP A 349 -4.63 0.50 -3.56
CA ASP A 349 -3.21 0.81 -3.35
C ASP A 349 -2.87 0.95 -1.85
N VAL A 350 -3.78 1.54 -1.07
CA VAL A 350 -3.62 1.67 0.38
C VAL A 350 -3.60 0.31 1.06
N VAL A 351 -4.62 -0.53 0.81
CA VAL A 351 -4.76 -1.85 1.43
C VAL A 351 -3.59 -2.76 1.08
N GLN A 352 -3.17 -2.77 -0.17
CA GLN A 352 -2.01 -3.55 -0.62
C GLN A 352 -0.72 -3.08 0.02
N SER A 353 -0.52 -1.76 0.15
CA SER A 353 0.66 -1.19 0.81
C SER A 353 0.71 -1.54 2.30
N VAL A 354 -0.43 -1.46 2.98
CA VAL A 354 -0.57 -1.84 4.40
C VAL A 354 -0.38 -3.33 4.59
N GLY A 355 -0.96 -4.18 3.73
CA GLY A 355 -0.77 -5.63 3.78
C GLY A 355 0.71 -6.04 3.73
N ARG A 356 1.57 -5.28 3.04
CA ARG A 356 3.01 -5.53 2.98
C ARG A 356 3.71 -5.28 4.31
N VAL A 357 3.40 -4.16 4.95
CA VAL A 357 3.99 -3.83 6.25
C VAL A 357 3.46 -4.73 7.37
N MET A 358 2.36 -5.43 7.15
CA MET A 358 1.80 -6.41 8.07
C MET A 358 2.39 -7.82 7.91
N ARG A 359 3.30 -8.07 6.96
CA ARG A 359 3.95 -9.37 6.84
C ARG A 359 4.73 -9.73 8.09
N THR A 360 4.62 -10.97 8.52
CA THR A 360 5.40 -11.49 9.66
C THR A 360 6.88 -11.60 9.28
N PHE A 361 7.75 -11.25 10.22
CA PHE A 361 9.20 -11.38 10.06
C PHE A 361 9.78 -11.95 11.36
N HIS A 362 10.66 -12.93 11.25
CA HIS A 362 11.32 -13.64 12.36
C HIS A 362 10.35 -14.14 13.45
N LYS A 363 9.17 -14.64 13.04
CA LYS A 363 8.12 -15.09 13.97
C LYS A 363 8.65 -16.11 14.97
N GLY A 364 8.47 -15.81 16.28
CA GLY A 364 8.95 -16.64 17.39
C GLY A 364 10.43 -16.46 17.72
N GLN A 365 11.15 -15.54 17.09
CA GLN A 365 12.54 -15.19 17.41
C GLN A 365 12.59 -13.93 18.29
N PRO A 366 13.73 -13.67 18.97
CA PRO A 366 13.86 -12.48 19.83
C PRO A 366 13.67 -11.14 19.12
N ASP A 367 14.00 -11.09 17.84
CA ASP A 367 13.87 -9.95 16.95
C ASP A 367 12.61 -10.01 16.09
N GLU A 368 11.59 -10.75 16.53
CA GLU A 368 10.29 -10.82 15.85
C GLU A 368 9.67 -9.44 15.72
N LYS A 369 9.29 -9.10 14.50
CA LYS A 369 8.55 -7.89 14.20
C LYS A 369 7.17 -7.90 14.88
N LYS A 370 6.95 -6.94 15.76
CA LYS A 370 5.73 -6.86 16.60
C LYS A 370 4.60 -6.12 15.90
N TYR A 371 4.92 -5.05 15.16
CA TYR A 371 3.93 -4.21 14.47
C TYR A 371 4.43 -3.78 13.11
N GLY A 372 3.49 -3.54 12.19
CA GLY A 372 3.70 -2.72 11.00
C GLY A 372 3.22 -1.29 11.28
N TYR A 373 3.91 -0.29 10.74
CA TYR A 373 3.56 1.11 11.00
C TYR A 373 3.09 1.82 9.74
N ILE A 374 2.03 2.59 9.89
CA ILE A 374 1.46 3.44 8.84
C ILE A 374 1.65 4.87 9.31
N ILE A 375 2.54 5.63 8.67
CA ILE A 375 2.90 6.99 9.07
C ILE A 375 2.30 8.00 8.09
N ILE A 376 1.55 8.95 8.62
CA ILE A 376 0.84 9.98 7.86
C ILE A 376 1.23 11.35 8.44
N PRO A 377 2.27 12.02 7.90
CA PRO A 377 2.62 13.36 8.31
C PRO A 377 1.66 14.39 7.69
N ILE A 378 1.13 15.28 8.51
CA ILE A 378 0.26 16.37 8.10
C ILE A 378 0.77 17.69 8.63
N VAL A 379 0.63 18.76 7.85
CA VAL A 379 1.04 20.10 8.23
C VAL A 379 -0.17 20.87 8.75
N VAL A 380 -0.04 21.43 9.96
CA VAL A 380 -1.05 22.30 10.55
C VAL A 380 -0.58 23.74 10.43
N PRO A 381 -1.30 24.61 9.71
CA PRO A 381 -0.94 26.01 9.59
C PRO A 381 -1.01 26.73 10.94
N SER A 382 -0.10 27.66 11.18
CA SER A 382 -0.10 28.47 12.40
C SER A 382 -1.39 29.29 12.54
N GLY A 383 -1.98 29.32 13.75
CA GLY A 383 -3.16 30.10 14.07
C GLY A 383 -4.50 29.51 13.57
N VAL A 384 -4.48 28.32 12.99
CA VAL A 384 -5.68 27.58 12.59
C VAL A 384 -6.03 26.61 13.70
N SER A 385 -7.30 26.57 14.12
CA SER A 385 -7.75 25.56 15.09
C SER A 385 -7.71 24.16 14.47
N ALA A 386 -7.62 23.13 15.32
CA ALA A 386 -7.67 21.73 14.87
C ALA A 386 -8.95 21.43 14.07
N GLU A 387 -10.07 22.05 14.46
CA GLU A 387 -11.36 21.92 13.80
C GLU A 387 -11.37 22.55 12.39
N GLU A 388 -10.85 23.78 12.26
CA GLU A 388 -10.71 24.47 10.98
C GLU A 388 -9.70 23.74 10.06
N ALA A 389 -8.61 23.20 10.62
CA ALA A 389 -7.64 22.43 9.87
C ALA A 389 -8.27 21.15 9.30
N LEU A 390 -9.10 20.47 10.07
CA LEU A 390 -9.83 19.28 9.65
C LEU A 390 -10.90 19.59 8.60
N ASP A 391 -11.58 20.74 8.71
CA ASP A 391 -12.69 21.10 7.82
C ASP A 391 -12.23 21.62 6.47
N ASN A 392 -11.14 22.35 6.42
CA ASN A 392 -10.74 23.13 5.24
C ASN A 392 -9.52 22.60 4.50
N SER A 393 -8.84 21.55 4.98
CA SER A 393 -7.56 21.19 4.39
C SER A 393 -7.61 19.90 3.58
N LYS A 394 -7.23 20.00 2.31
CA LYS A 394 -6.82 18.86 1.46
C LYS A 394 -5.72 18.01 2.13
N THR A 395 -5.12 18.50 3.18
CA THR A 395 -4.08 17.84 3.96
C THR A 395 -4.64 16.66 4.74
N PHE A 396 -5.86 16.78 5.27
CA PHE A 396 -6.53 15.69 5.99
C PHE A 396 -7.21 14.66 5.07
N ASP A 397 -7.40 14.97 3.78
CA ASP A 397 -7.92 14.00 2.80
C ASP A 397 -7.08 12.72 2.80
N VAL A 398 -5.75 12.84 2.95
CA VAL A 398 -4.84 11.68 3.05
C VAL A 398 -5.21 10.77 4.21
N VAL A 399 -5.45 11.36 5.39
CA VAL A 399 -5.81 10.61 6.60
C VAL A 399 -7.15 9.90 6.38
N TRP A 400 -8.15 10.62 5.85
CA TRP A 400 -9.48 10.06 5.59
C TRP A 400 -9.46 8.91 4.60
N GLU A 401 -8.76 9.06 3.50
CA GLU A 401 -8.65 8.03 2.48
C GLU A 401 -8.00 6.76 3.03
N ILE A 402 -6.93 6.90 3.82
CA ILE A 402 -6.22 5.76 4.41
C ILE A 402 -7.10 5.07 5.46
N LEU A 403 -7.68 5.83 6.40
CA LEU A 403 -8.50 5.26 7.44
C LEU A 403 -9.78 4.60 6.88
N ASN A 404 -10.40 5.17 5.86
CA ASN A 404 -11.55 4.56 5.18
C ASN A 404 -11.17 3.28 4.42
N ALA A 405 -9.99 3.26 3.78
CA ALA A 405 -9.50 2.05 3.13
C ALA A 405 -9.26 0.93 4.16
N LEU A 406 -8.62 1.23 5.29
CA LEU A 406 -8.40 0.27 6.38
C LEU A 406 -9.71 -0.23 6.98
N ARG A 407 -10.67 0.66 7.20
CA ARG A 407 -11.98 0.32 7.73
C ARG A 407 -12.72 -0.71 6.86
N SER A 408 -12.59 -0.62 5.55
CA SER A 408 -13.26 -1.56 4.63
C SER A 408 -12.67 -2.98 4.69
N HIS A 409 -11.49 -3.17 5.29
CA HIS A 409 -10.76 -4.43 5.34
C HIS A 409 -10.44 -4.92 6.75
N ASP A 410 -10.74 -4.11 7.78
CA ASP A 410 -10.50 -4.48 9.17
C ASP A 410 -11.74 -4.19 10.04
N ASP A 411 -12.45 -5.24 10.40
CA ASP A 411 -13.66 -5.16 11.21
C ASP A 411 -13.41 -4.55 12.60
N ARG A 412 -12.15 -4.57 13.08
CA ARG A 412 -11.76 -3.95 14.34
C ARG A 412 -11.92 -2.43 14.29
N PHE A 413 -11.72 -1.81 13.12
CA PHE A 413 -12.00 -0.37 12.94
C PHE A 413 -13.48 -0.05 13.10
N ASN A 414 -14.38 -0.87 12.57
CA ASN A 414 -15.81 -0.71 12.77
C ASN A 414 -16.18 -0.86 14.25
N ALA A 415 -15.58 -1.82 14.95
CA ALA A 415 -15.81 -2.02 16.39
C ALA A 415 -15.28 -0.83 17.23
N MET A 416 -14.18 -0.21 16.83
CA MET A 416 -13.61 0.98 17.47
C MET A 416 -14.56 2.17 17.34
N VAL A 417 -15.05 2.47 16.15
CA VAL A 417 -16.01 3.56 15.91
C VAL A 417 -17.32 3.32 16.68
N ASN A 418 -17.82 2.09 16.67
CA ASN A 418 -19.03 1.73 17.45
C ASN A 418 -18.81 1.82 18.96
N LYS A 419 -17.62 1.50 19.47
CA LYS A 419 -17.29 1.64 20.89
C LYS A 419 -17.15 3.10 21.32
N ILE A 420 -16.60 3.95 20.48
CA ILE A 420 -16.51 5.39 20.75
C ILE A 420 -17.91 5.98 20.89
N ALA A 421 -18.83 5.59 20.01
CA ALA A 421 -20.24 5.98 20.10
C ALA A 421 -20.95 5.43 21.37
N LEU A 422 -20.58 4.21 21.82
CA LEU A 422 -21.19 3.53 22.98
C LEU A 422 -20.47 3.82 24.30
N ASN A 423 -19.17 4.11 24.30
CA ASN A 423 -18.36 4.24 25.52
C ASN A 423 -18.24 5.67 26.07
N LYS A 424 -19.14 6.59 25.73
CA LYS A 424 -19.30 7.83 26.53
C LYS A 424 -19.45 7.58 28.05
N GLN A 425 -19.50 6.32 28.50
CA GLN A 425 -19.81 5.99 29.88
C GLN A 425 -18.87 5.06 30.66
N LYS A 426 -17.83 4.43 30.10
CA LYS A 426 -16.91 3.61 30.94
C LYS A 426 -15.48 3.48 30.35
N PRO A 427 -14.44 3.96 31.07
CA PRO A 427 -13.04 3.60 30.77
C PRO A 427 -12.72 2.30 31.50
N ASN A 428 -12.49 1.22 30.82
CA ASN A 428 -11.61 0.08 31.16
C ASN A 428 -12.06 -1.22 30.48
N LYS A 429 -11.36 -1.60 29.42
CA LYS A 429 -11.04 -3.01 29.09
C LYS A 429 -10.09 -3.03 27.90
N GLN A 430 -9.00 -3.80 28.04
CA GLN A 430 -8.05 -4.11 26.95
C GLN A 430 -8.81 -4.43 25.66
N SER A 431 -8.64 -3.58 24.67
CA SER A 431 -9.28 -3.71 23.37
C SER A 431 -8.19 -4.05 22.34
N TYR A 432 -8.31 -5.20 21.70
CA TYR A 432 -7.55 -5.55 20.49
C TYR A 432 -8.04 -4.72 19.30
N THR A 433 -7.81 -3.42 19.33
CA THR A 433 -8.14 -2.52 18.24
C THR A 433 -6.85 -1.98 17.64
N PRO A 434 -6.73 -1.84 16.31
CA PRO A 434 -5.61 -1.14 15.73
C PRO A 434 -5.52 0.23 16.37
N SER A 435 -4.35 0.59 16.93
CA SER A 435 -4.19 1.90 17.55
C SER A 435 -3.95 2.94 16.48
N VAL A 436 -4.77 3.99 16.48
CA VAL A 436 -4.50 5.22 15.76
C VAL A 436 -3.95 6.20 16.79
N THR A 437 -2.69 6.57 16.64
CA THR A 437 -2.02 7.57 17.49
C THR A 437 -1.93 8.87 16.73
N ILE A 438 -2.37 9.96 17.34
CA ILE A 438 -2.23 11.30 16.81
C ILE A 438 -1.27 12.03 17.73
N GLY A 439 -0.20 12.55 17.18
CA GLY A 439 0.84 13.19 17.96
C GLY A 439 1.66 14.18 17.15
N ARG A 440 2.51 14.92 17.85
CA ARG A 440 3.49 15.84 17.27
C ARG A 440 4.88 15.28 17.37
N PRO A 441 5.84 15.79 16.55
CA PRO A 441 7.25 15.49 16.73
C PRO A 441 7.69 15.68 18.18
N GLY A 442 8.35 14.67 18.76
CA GLY A 442 8.76 14.65 20.17
C GLY A 442 10.17 15.14 20.44
N LEU A 443 10.97 15.38 19.38
CA LEU A 443 12.38 15.73 19.51
C LEU A 443 12.58 17.26 19.41
N GLY A 444 13.42 17.82 20.33
CA GLY A 444 13.91 19.19 20.21
C GLY A 444 13.08 20.29 20.87
N PHE A 445 12.20 19.98 21.83
CA PHE A 445 11.30 20.95 22.47
C PHE A 445 11.71 21.38 23.88
N GLN A 446 11.38 22.65 24.21
CA GLN A 446 11.57 23.20 25.54
C GLN A 446 10.40 22.84 26.47
N GLU A 447 10.72 22.54 27.74
CA GLU A 447 9.72 22.37 28.81
C GLU A 447 8.83 23.61 28.94
N GLY A 448 7.52 23.45 28.90
CA GLY A 448 6.53 24.54 29.13
C GLY A 448 5.46 24.69 28.03
N GLU A 449 5.66 24.11 26.83
CA GLU A 449 4.67 24.12 25.75
C GLU A 449 3.82 22.84 25.70
N GLU A 450 4.10 21.89 26.58
CA GLU A 450 3.58 20.51 26.52
C GLU A 450 2.07 20.41 26.76
N GLU A 451 1.54 21.19 27.72
CA GLU A 451 0.10 21.16 28.04
C GLU A 451 -0.79 21.71 26.92
N ALA A 452 -0.38 22.80 26.29
CA ALA A 452 -1.14 23.38 25.17
C ALA A 452 -1.15 22.48 23.95
N ARG A 453 -0.05 21.77 23.70
CA ARG A 453 0.10 20.81 22.59
C ARG A 453 -0.66 19.52 22.82
N GLN A 454 -0.70 19.03 24.07
CA GLN A 454 -1.52 17.87 24.44
C GLN A 454 -3.01 18.15 24.26
N MET A 455 -3.47 19.37 24.61
CA MET A 455 -4.85 19.79 24.39
C MET A 455 -5.22 19.84 22.90
N GLU A 456 -4.33 20.35 22.04
CA GLU A 456 -4.56 20.44 20.61
C GLU A 456 -4.59 19.04 19.94
N ASN A 457 -3.68 18.15 20.32
CA ASN A 457 -3.69 16.76 19.85
C ASN A 457 -4.94 16.00 20.30
N ALA A 458 -5.38 16.19 21.53
CA ALA A 458 -6.60 15.61 22.06
C ALA A 458 -7.84 16.12 21.30
N GLU A 459 -7.86 17.39 20.92
CA GLU A 459 -8.96 17.95 20.13
C GLU A 459 -8.97 17.42 18.69
N ILE A 460 -7.81 17.31 18.04
CA ILE A 460 -7.70 16.67 16.71
C ILE A 460 -8.21 15.21 16.77
N ALA A 461 -7.79 14.46 17.80
CA ALA A 461 -8.25 13.09 17.99
C ALA A 461 -9.77 13.03 18.16
N ARG A 462 -10.33 13.93 18.98
CA ARG A 462 -11.77 14.03 19.22
C ARG A 462 -12.56 14.36 17.94
N GLN A 463 -12.07 15.28 17.13
CA GLN A 463 -12.72 15.66 15.87
C GLN A 463 -12.67 14.53 14.82
N LEU A 464 -11.55 13.82 14.74
CA LEU A 464 -11.45 12.63 13.89
C LEU A 464 -12.46 11.55 14.32
N GLU A 465 -12.61 11.35 15.65
CA GLU A 465 -13.59 10.41 16.21
C GLU A 465 -15.04 10.81 15.86
N LEU A 466 -15.39 12.11 16.00
CA LEU A 466 -16.70 12.62 15.66
C LEU A 466 -17.04 12.42 14.17
N ARG A 467 -16.11 12.74 13.27
CA ARG A 467 -16.33 12.56 11.83
C ARG A 467 -16.45 11.09 11.43
N PHE A 468 -15.72 10.19 12.07
CA PHE A 468 -15.94 8.77 11.88
C PHE A 468 -17.35 8.34 12.27
N GLY A 469 -17.89 8.90 13.37
CA GLY A 469 -19.27 8.69 13.79
C GLY A 469 -20.29 9.21 12.77
N GLU A 470 -20.13 10.43 12.30
CA GLU A 470 -21.04 11.08 11.34
C GLU A 470 -21.06 10.37 9.97
N LEU A 471 -19.92 9.91 9.48
CA LEU A 471 -19.85 9.11 8.25
C LEU A 471 -20.61 7.78 8.39
N GLN A 472 -20.61 7.22 9.58
CA GLN A 472 -21.35 6.00 9.88
C GLN A 472 -22.85 6.25 9.88
N ASP A 473 -23.31 7.30 10.55
CA ASP A 473 -24.72 7.70 10.61
C ASP A 473 -25.25 8.06 9.22
N GLY A 474 -24.47 8.76 8.39
CA GLY A 474 -24.82 9.08 7.01
C GLY A 474 -24.88 7.86 6.09
N MET A 475 -24.07 6.82 6.32
CA MET A 475 -24.16 5.55 5.59
C MET A 475 -25.35 4.71 6.07
N TYR A 476 -25.66 4.69 7.36
CA TYR A 476 -26.85 4.02 7.90
C TYR A 476 -28.13 4.71 7.43
N ALA A 477 -28.20 6.01 7.41
CA ALA A 477 -29.34 6.76 6.88
C ALA A 477 -29.59 6.42 5.39
N LYS A 478 -28.55 6.36 4.56
CA LYS A 478 -28.65 5.93 3.16
C LYS A 478 -29.03 4.45 2.97
N LEU A 479 -28.62 3.58 3.90
CA LEU A 479 -29.02 2.17 3.90
C LEU A 479 -30.49 2.01 4.33
N VAL A 480 -30.94 2.77 5.34
CA VAL A 480 -32.33 2.76 5.82
C VAL A 480 -33.26 3.35 4.77
N GLU A 481 -32.86 4.43 4.07
CA GLU A 481 -33.61 4.96 2.92
C GLU A 481 -33.76 3.94 1.78
N LYS A 482 -32.74 3.12 1.55
CA LYS A 482 -32.78 2.07 0.50
C LYS A 482 -33.56 0.81 0.91
N CYS A 483 -33.73 0.56 2.20
CA CYS A 483 -34.49 -0.59 2.71
C CYS A 483 -35.93 -0.24 3.07
N GLY A 484 -36.34 1.01 2.93
CA GLY A 484 -37.68 1.52 3.28
C GLY A 484 -38.61 1.72 2.08
N ASP A 485 -38.16 1.49 0.86
CA ASP A 485 -38.90 1.38 -0.37
C ASP A 485 -38.89 -0.08 -0.86
#